data_670c7609928d960d93a7aeff720f11a5
#
_entry.id   670c7609928d960d93a7aeff720f11a5
#
_cell.length_a   1.000
_cell.length_b   1.000
_cell.length_c   1.000
_cell.angle_alpha   90.00
_cell.angle_beta   90.00
_cell.angle_gamma   90.00
#
_symmetry.space_group_name_H-M   'P 1'
#
loop_
_entity.id
_entity.type
_entity.pdbx_description
1 polymer ?
#
loop_
_entity_poly.entity_id
_entity_poly.type
_entity_poly.pdbx_seq_one_letter_code
_entity_poly.pdbx_strand_id
1 'polypeptide(L)'
;MWCLICVDENGNVYVGETAQERRNLYPDSVAQAFKRSMGTDRTYDMSGKKFRPEELSSMILRYLKEDAEAYLGEEVTEAVISVPAYFDDKRRKATKRAGELAGLKVERMISEPTAAAVAYGLYEKEKDTRFLVF
;
A
#
# COMPACT_ATOMS: atom_id res chain seq x y z
N MET A 1 -4.69 -8.43 -2.49
CA MET A 1 -5.37 -7.14 -2.21
C MET A 1 -5.27 -6.26 -3.45
N TRP A 2 -6.38 -5.91 -4.03
CA TRP A 2 -6.44 -5.04 -5.20
C TRP A 2 -6.24 -3.60 -4.71
N CYS A 3 -5.10 -2.98 -5.05
CA CYS A 3 -4.89 -1.56 -4.79
C CYS A 3 -5.82 -0.76 -5.71
N LEU A 4 -7.05 -0.58 -5.30
CA LEU A 4 -8.08 0.19 -5.97
C LEU A 4 -8.46 1.38 -5.10
N ILE A 5 -8.42 2.55 -5.68
CA ILE A 5 -8.77 3.81 -5.03
C ILE A 5 -9.64 4.64 -5.96
N CYS A 6 -10.64 5.27 -5.41
CA CYS A 6 -11.49 6.24 -6.09
C CYS A 6 -11.38 7.60 -5.37
N VAL A 7 -11.20 8.66 -6.14
CA VAL A 7 -11.27 10.04 -5.63
C VAL A 7 -12.37 10.76 -6.39
N ASP A 8 -13.39 11.23 -5.69
CA ASP A 8 -14.49 11.96 -6.30
C ASP A 8 -14.17 13.45 -6.56
N GLU A 9 -15.07 14.16 -7.20
CA GLU A 9 -14.93 15.58 -7.52
C GLU A 9 -14.78 16.47 -6.28
N ASN A 10 -15.34 16.05 -5.15
CA ASN A 10 -15.24 16.73 -3.86
C ASN A 10 -13.94 16.42 -3.11
N GLY A 11 -13.14 15.47 -3.61
CA GLY A 11 -11.91 15.02 -2.98
C GLY A 11 -12.09 13.93 -1.93
N ASN A 12 -13.28 13.31 -1.84
CA ASN A 12 -13.48 12.16 -0.96
C ASN A 12 -12.76 10.94 -1.53
N VAL A 13 -12.11 10.19 -0.65
CA VAL A 13 -11.31 9.02 -0.98
C VAL A 13 -12.05 7.76 -0.56
N TYR A 14 -12.17 6.83 -1.50
CA TYR A 14 -12.77 5.52 -1.28
C TYR A 14 -11.74 4.44 -1.63
N VAL A 15 -11.65 3.40 -0.80
CA VAL A 15 -10.66 2.33 -0.94
C VAL A 15 -11.36 0.97 -0.93
N GLY A 16 -10.78 -0.01 -1.63
CA GLY A 16 -11.23 -1.39 -1.59
C GLY A 16 -12.57 -1.61 -2.30
N GLU A 17 -13.51 -2.29 -1.62
CA GLU A 17 -14.78 -2.71 -2.20
C GLU A 17 -15.64 -1.51 -2.62
N THR A 18 -15.72 -0.47 -1.81
CA THR A 18 -16.45 0.76 -2.13
C THR A 18 -15.88 1.44 -3.39
N ALA A 19 -14.56 1.44 -3.57
CA ALA A 19 -13.94 1.94 -4.78
C ALA A 19 -14.26 1.05 -6.01
N GLN A 20 -14.39 -0.24 -5.79
CA GLN A 20 -14.77 -1.22 -6.82
C GLN A 20 -16.20 -0.96 -7.32
N GLU A 21 -17.15 -0.73 -6.44
CA GLU A 21 -18.53 -0.41 -6.79
C GLU A 21 -18.61 0.89 -7.60
N ARG A 22 -17.87 1.91 -7.15
CA ARG A 22 -17.81 3.21 -7.82
C ARG A 22 -17.15 3.16 -9.20
N ARG A 23 -16.27 2.19 -9.47
CA ARG A 23 -15.60 2.04 -10.78
C ARG A 23 -16.56 1.91 -11.94
N ASN A 24 -17.69 1.25 -11.74
CA ASN A 24 -18.69 1.04 -12.79
C ASN A 24 -19.49 2.32 -13.11
N LEU A 25 -19.62 3.21 -12.12
CA LEU A 25 -20.39 4.46 -12.25
C LEU A 25 -19.49 5.65 -12.64
N TYR A 26 -18.24 5.65 -12.15
CA TYR A 26 -17.30 6.77 -12.29
C TYR A 26 -15.90 6.25 -12.69
N PRO A 27 -15.73 5.72 -13.91
CA PRO A 27 -14.47 5.10 -14.34
C PRO A 27 -13.28 6.09 -14.34
N ASP A 28 -13.52 7.36 -14.58
CA ASP A 28 -12.51 8.43 -14.62
C ASP A 28 -12.07 8.90 -13.23
N SER A 29 -12.67 8.37 -12.17
CA SER A 29 -12.37 8.71 -10.78
C SER A 29 -11.57 7.61 -10.06
N VAL A 30 -11.14 6.57 -10.77
CA VAL A 30 -10.57 5.36 -10.17
C VAL A 30 -9.17 5.07 -10.71
N ALA A 31 -8.24 4.82 -9.80
CA ALA A 31 -6.91 4.29 -10.11
C ALA A 31 -6.74 2.87 -9.59
N GLN A 32 -6.09 2.02 -10.38
CA GLN A 32 -5.77 0.64 -10.02
C GLN A 32 -4.34 0.28 -10.40
N ALA A 33 -3.80 -0.74 -9.74
CA ALA A 33 -2.48 -1.32 -10.00
C ALA A 33 -1.31 -0.30 -9.97
N PHE A 34 -1.48 0.85 -9.33
CA PHE A 34 -0.47 1.92 -9.26
C PHE A 34 0.77 1.51 -8.45
N LYS A 35 0.71 0.47 -7.64
CA LYS A 35 1.88 -0.13 -6.98
C LYS A 35 3.00 -0.47 -7.96
N ARG A 36 2.66 -0.89 -9.19
CA ARG A 36 3.64 -1.20 -10.24
C ARG A 36 4.38 0.03 -10.74
N SER A 37 3.81 1.21 -10.56
CA SER A 37 4.36 2.50 -10.99
C SER A 37 5.09 3.27 -9.88
N MET A 38 5.25 2.67 -8.70
CA MET A 38 5.98 3.28 -7.59
C MET A 38 7.40 3.69 -8.02
N GLY A 39 7.80 4.89 -7.62
CA GLY A 39 9.11 5.45 -7.96
C GLY A 39 9.27 5.89 -9.41
N THR A 40 8.19 5.94 -10.22
CA THR A 40 8.19 6.48 -11.57
C THR A 40 7.50 7.85 -11.61
N ASP A 41 7.63 8.56 -12.73
CA ASP A 41 6.98 9.86 -12.94
C ASP A 41 5.55 9.73 -13.50
N ARG A 42 5.00 8.51 -13.54
CA ARG A 42 3.64 8.27 -13.97
C ARG A 42 2.66 9.00 -13.05
N THR A 43 1.63 9.60 -13.65
CA THR A 43 0.52 10.22 -12.92
C THR A 43 -0.79 9.54 -13.27
N TYR A 44 -1.72 9.61 -12.34
CA TYR A 44 -3.10 9.14 -12.48
C TYR A 44 -4.03 10.33 -12.39
N ASP A 45 -4.83 10.54 -13.43
CA ASP A 45 -5.86 11.59 -13.43
C ASP A 45 -7.14 11.00 -12.85
N MET A 46 -7.66 11.60 -11.80
CA MET A 46 -8.92 11.24 -11.18
C MET A 46 -9.71 12.49 -10.86
N SER A 47 -10.91 12.60 -11.47
CA SER A 47 -11.79 13.76 -11.29
C SER A 47 -11.08 15.09 -11.55
N GLY A 48 -10.23 15.15 -12.60
CA GLY A 48 -9.47 16.33 -13.00
C GLY A 48 -8.28 16.67 -12.12
N LYS A 49 -7.91 15.82 -11.16
CA LYS A 49 -6.71 15.97 -10.32
C LYS A 49 -5.70 14.89 -10.66
N LYS A 50 -4.42 15.28 -10.73
CA LYS A 50 -3.31 14.35 -11.01
C LYS A 50 -2.66 13.91 -9.72
N PHE A 51 -2.53 12.60 -9.56
CA PHE A 51 -1.91 11.97 -8.39
C PHE A 51 -0.69 11.14 -8.81
N ARG A 52 0.34 11.17 -8.00
CA ARG A 52 1.49 10.27 -8.14
C ARG A 52 1.20 8.94 -7.42
N PRO A 53 1.87 7.85 -7.81
CA PRO A 53 1.70 6.54 -7.15
C PRO A 53 1.92 6.59 -5.63
N GLU A 54 2.88 7.41 -5.17
CA GLU A 54 3.18 7.59 -3.75
C GLU A 54 2.01 8.25 -3.00
N GLU A 55 1.34 9.22 -3.61
CA GLU A 55 0.18 9.89 -3.01
C GLU A 55 -0.99 8.92 -2.89
N LEU A 56 -1.27 8.13 -3.94
CA LEU A 56 -2.32 7.11 -3.91
C LEU A 56 -2.03 6.04 -2.86
N SER A 57 -0.77 5.61 -2.77
CA SER A 57 -0.35 4.64 -1.76
C SER A 57 -0.48 5.22 -0.35
N SER A 58 -0.18 6.50 -0.14
CA SER A 58 -0.35 7.15 1.16
C SER A 58 -1.81 7.22 1.60
N MET A 59 -2.73 7.41 0.67
CA MET A 59 -4.17 7.41 0.97
C MET A 59 -4.65 6.03 1.44
N ILE A 60 -4.17 4.95 0.80
CA ILE A 60 -4.46 3.59 1.25
C ILE A 60 -3.84 3.31 2.62
N LEU A 61 -2.60 3.70 2.84
CA LEU A 61 -1.92 3.50 4.12
C LEU A 61 -2.61 4.29 5.24
N ARG A 62 -3.09 5.49 4.96
CA ARG A 62 -3.89 6.28 5.91
C ARG A 62 -5.20 5.59 6.25
N TYR A 63 -5.91 5.09 5.26
CA TYR A 63 -7.14 4.33 5.48
C TYR A 63 -6.89 3.10 6.38
N LEU A 64 -5.83 2.34 6.10
CA LEU A 64 -5.45 1.19 6.92
C LEU A 64 -5.01 1.59 8.34
N LYS A 65 -4.34 2.73 8.49
CA LYS A 65 -3.98 3.30 9.80
C LYS A 65 -5.23 3.62 10.61
N GLU A 66 -6.18 4.34 10.01
CA GLU A 66 -7.44 4.74 10.66
C GLU A 66 -8.26 3.50 11.07
N ASP A 67 -8.31 2.48 10.23
CA ASP A 67 -8.99 1.22 10.47
C ASP A 67 -8.34 0.45 11.65
N ALA A 68 -7.01 0.40 11.68
CA ALA A 68 -6.25 -0.21 12.77
C ALA A 68 -6.45 0.55 14.09
N GLU A 69 -6.41 1.87 14.07
CA GLU A 69 -6.65 2.72 15.25
C GLU A 69 -8.08 2.54 15.81
N ALA A 70 -9.07 2.45 14.92
CA ALA A 70 -10.45 2.18 15.33
C ALA A 70 -10.60 0.80 16.00
N TYR A 71 -9.87 -0.21 15.51
CA TYR A 71 -9.89 -1.56 16.07
C TYR A 71 -9.13 -1.66 17.39
N LEU A 72 -7.95 -1.05 17.49
CA LEU A 72 -7.08 -1.13 18.68
C LEU A 72 -7.52 -0.17 19.79
N GLY A 73 -8.20 0.93 19.44
CA GLY A 73 -8.55 2.00 20.38
C GLY A 73 -7.38 2.88 20.81
N GLU A 74 -6.27 2.84 20.06
CA GLU A 74 -5.05 3.61 20.31
C GLU A 74 -4.42 4.11 19.01
N GLU A 75 -3.55 5.11 19.09
CA GLU A 75 -2.87 5.68 17.94
C GLU A 75 -1.82 4.71 17.38
N VAL A 76 -1.80 4.55 16.05
CA VAL A 76 -0.79 3.78 15.31
C VAL A 76 0.24 4.74 14.71
N THR A 77 1.45 4.75 15.22
CA THR A 77 2.51 5.68 14.83
C THR A 77 3.59 5.06 13.95
N GLU A 78 3.75 3.74 13.99
CA GLU A 78 4.84 3.02 13.33
C GLU A 78 4.30 1.88 12.47
N ALA A 79 5.04 1.53 11.41
CA ALA A 79 4.68 0.41 10.54
C ALA A 79 5.90 -0.33 9.99
N VAL A 80 5.71 -1.62 9.78
CA VAL A 80 6.54 -2.43 8.89
C VAL A 80 5.78 -2.66 7.60
N ILE A 81 6.39 -2.34 6.45
CA ILE A 81 5.74 -2.44 5.15
C ILE A 81 6.41 -3.54 4.33
N SER A 82 5.62 -4.48 3.82
CA SER A 82 6.11 -5.46 2.87
C SER A 82 6.05 -4.91 1.43
N VAL A 83 7.10 -5.22 0.66
CA VAL A 83 7.23 -4.80 -0.73
C VAL A 83 7.58 -6.00 -1.62
N PRO A 84 7.20 -5.99 -2.92
CA PRO A 84 7.63 -7.03 -3.84
C PRO A 84 9.15 -7.21 -3.85
N ALA A 85 9.59 -8.45 -4.03
CA ALA A 85 11.02 -8.77 -4.07
C ALA A 85 11.77 -8.02 -5.17
N TYR A 86 11.10 -7.70 -6.29
CA TYR A 86 11.68 -6.97 -7.44
C TYR A 86 11.79 -5.45 -7.23
N PHE A 87 11.30 -4.91 -6.11
CA PHE A 87 11.42 -3.47 -5.84
C PHE A 87 12.89 -3.09 -5.63
N ASP A 88 13.36 -2.21 -6.50
CA ASP A 88 14.65 -1.54 -6.39
C ASP A 88 14.62 -0.44 -5.29
N ASP A 89 15.76 0.18 -5.06
CA ASP A 89 15.94 1.23 -4.06
C ASP A 89 15.01 2.43 -4.28
N LYS A 90 14.78 2.80 -5.54
CA LYS A 90 13.92 3.92 -5.90
C LYS A 90 12.47 3.65 -5.50
N ARG A 91 11.96 2.46 -5.79
CA ARG A 91 10.61 2.03 -5.41
C ARG A 91 10.45 1.86 -3.91
N ARG A 92 11.49 1.36 -3.23
CA ARG A 92 11.50 1.26 -1.75
C ARG A 92 11.46 2.63 -1.09
N LYS A 93 12.24 3.59 -1.56
CA LYS A 93 12.21 4.99 -1.09
C LYS A 93 10.84 5.64 -1.32
N ALA A 94 10.23 5.41 -2.49
CA ALA A 94 8.89 5.89 -2.80
C ALA A 94 7.83 5.29 -1.85
N THR A 95 7.93 4.01 -1.54
CA THR A 95 7.05 3.33 -0.58
C THR A 95 7.23 3.87 0.84
N LYS A 96 8.48 4.11 1.26
CA LYS A 96 8.77 4.74 2.55
C LYS A 96 8.12 6.13 2.64
N ARG A 97 8.29 6.94 1.59
CA ARG A 97 7.68 8.27 1.51
C ARG A 97 6.15 8.21 1.57
N ALA A 98 5.52 7.23 0.94
CA ALA A 98 4.08 7.02 1.04
C ALA A 98 3.63 6.75 2.49
N GLY A 99 4.38 5.94 3.24
CA GLY A 99 4.13 5.71 4.66
C GLY A 99 4.26 6.99 5.49
N GLU A 100 5.30 7.77 5.26
CA GLU A 100 5.53 9.06 5.93
C GLU A 100 4.40 10.07 5.63
N LEU A 101 3.94 10.15 4.38
CA LEU A 101 2.79 10.96 3.97
C LEU A 101 1.47 10.52 4.63
N ALA A 102 1.35 9.24 4.98
CA ALA A 102 0.22 8.70 5.72
C ALA A 102 0.30 8.96 7.24
N GLY A 103 1.38 9.56 7.72
CA GLY A 103 1.61 9.82 9.14
C GLY A 103 2.18 8.62 9.90
N LEU A 104 2.87 7.69 9.21
CA LEU A 104 3.50 6.53 9.79
C LEU A 104 5.02 6.66 9.75
N LYS A 105 5.69 6.31 10.85
CA LYS A 105 7.12 6.04 10.84
C LYS A 105 7.36 4.64 10.28
N VAL A 106 8.03 4.56 9.13
CA VAL A 106 8.34 3.27 8.51
C VAL A 106 9.63 2.72 9.12
N GLU A 107 9.48 1.84 10.10
CA GLU A 107 10.60 1.26 10.84
C GLU A 107 11.41 0.29 9.99
N ARG A 108 10.74 -0.51 9.20
CA ARG A 108 11.39 -1.50 8.34
C ARG A 108 10.57 -1.80 7.09
N MET A 109 11.27 -2.09 6.01
CA MET A 109 10.67 -2.70 4.83
C MET A 109 11.26 -4.10 4.63
N ILE A 110 10.38 -5.07 4.41
CA ILE A 110 10.73 -6.45 4.14
C ILE A 110 10.18 -6.89 2.78
N SER A 111 10.79 -7.87 2.15
CA SER A 111 10.22 -8.42 0.91
C SER A 111 8.98 -9.26 1.21
N GLU A 112 8.00 -9.25 0.30
CA GLU A 112 6.76 -10.03 0.46
C GLU A 112 7.03 -11.52 0.67
N PRO A 113 7.95 -12.19 -0.05
CA PRO A 113 8.31 -13.58 0.24
C PRO A 113 8.87 -13.78 1.65
N THR A 114 9.69 -12.85 2.14
CA THR A 114 10.21 -12.88 3.51
C THR A 114 9.09 -12.74 4.54
N ALA A 115 8.15 -11.81 4.30
CA ALA A 115 6.99 -11.63 5.17
C ALA A 115 6.14 -12.90 5.26
N ALA A 116 5.89 -13.57 4.13
CA ALA A 116 5.19 -14.84 4.08
C ALA A 116 5.93 -15.93 4.87
N ALA A 117 7.25 -16.04 4.71
CA ALA A 117 8.06 -17.01 5.46
C ALA A 117 7.98 -16.78 6.97
N VAL A 118 8.03 -15.53 7.42
CA VAL A 118 7.87 -15.17 8.83
C VAL A 118 6.47 -15.54 9.33
N ALA A 119 5.42 -15.20 8.57
CA ALA A 119 4.03 -15.51 8.95
C ALA A 119 3.77 -17.00 9.08
N TYR A 120 4.45 -17.83 8.30
CA TYR A 120 4.37 -19.29 8.39
C TYR A 120 5.21 -19.89 9.53
N GLY A 121 5.93 -19.08 10.31
CA GLY A 121 6.78 -19.56 11.39
C GLY A 121 7.99 -20.38 10.92
N LEU A 122 8.46 -20.18 9.70
CA LEU A 122 9.57 -20.94 9.13
C LEU A 122 10.89 -20.70 9.86
N TYR A 123 11.01 -19.61 10.59
CA TYR A 123 12.18 -19.28 11.43
C TYR A 123 12.27 -20.15 12.69
N GLU A 124 11.18 -20.81 13.09
CA GLU A 124 11.12 -21.71 14.25
C GLU A 124 11.51 -23.16 13.92
N LYS A 125 11.68 -23.46 12.62
CA LYS A 125 12.03 -24.81 12.16
C LYS A 125 13.53 -25.05 12.14
N GLU A 126 13.92 -26.33 12.09
CA GLU A 126 15.31 -26.78 12.19
C GLU A 126 16.28 -26.04 11.24
N LYS A 127 17.54 -25.90 11.69
CA LYS A 127 18.58 -25.02 11.12
C LYS A 127 18.91 -25.21 9.63
N ASP A 128 18.53 -26.29 8.99
CA ASP A 128 18.89 -26.64 7.60
C ASP A 128 17.69 -26.78 6.67
N THR A 129 16.56 -26.14 6.98
CA THR A 129 15.37 -26.21 6.15
C THR A 129 15.47 -25.24 4.97
N ARG A 130 15.31 -25.77 3.75
CA ARG A 130 15.15 -24.94 2.53
C ARG A 130 13.68 -24.90 2.13
N PHE A 131 13.19 -23.72 1.81
CA PHE A 131 11.80 -23.52 1.38
C PHE A 131 11.73 -22.53 0.22
N LEU A 132 10.70 -22.71 -0.59
CA LEU A 132 10.38 -21.84 -1.72
C LEU A 132 9.06 -21.12 -1.43
N VAL A 133 9.05 -19.82 -1.65
CA VAL A 133 7.83 -18.98 -1.63
C VAL A 133 7.59 -18.46 -3.04
N PHE A 134 6.43 -18.76 -3.62
CA PHE A 134 6.06 -18.37 -5.00
C PHE A 134 4.68 -17.68 -5.03
#